data_4ddb623de644b0305851ab6cd2bbc692
#
_entry.id   4ddb623de644b0305851ab6cd2bbc692
#
_cell.length_a   1.000
_cell.length_b   1.000
_cell.length_c   1.000
_cell.angle_alpha   90.00
_cell.angle_beta   90.00
_cell.angle_gamma   90.00
#
_symmetry.space_group_name_H-M   'P 1'
#
loop_
_entity.id
_entity.type
_entity.pdbx_description
1 polymer ?
#
loop_
_entity_poly.entity_id
_entity_poly.type
_entity_poly.pdbx_seq_one_letter_code
_entity_poly.pdbx_strand_id
1 'polypeptide(L)' 'MTDQSRQPRDKNYNLIAVLYHSSDNVESLKTYINDAEQEGDQELVDFFSAVLENNLTAAQRAKEMLVSRLQNEQE' A
#
# COMPACT_ATOMS: atom_id res chain seq x y z
N MET A 1 -5.99 10.62 22.47
CA MET A 1 -5.90 9.95 22.68
C MET A 1 -5.03 9.28 22.94
N THR A 2 -4.65 9.50 23.10
CA THR A 2 -3.86 8.86 23.49
C THR A 2 -3.90 7.58 23.45
N ASP A 3 -4.78 7.19 23.13
CA ASP A 3 -4.93 5.96 23.01
C ASP A 3 -3.91 5.26 22.33
N GLN A 4 -3.13 5.89 21.54
CA GLN A 4 -2.07 5.29 20.88
C GLN A 4 -1.18 4.59 21.80
N SER A 5 -0.92 5.19 22.93
CA SER A 5 0.02 4.61 23.84
C SER A 5 -0.54 3.38 24.48
N ARG A 6 -1.83 3.19 24.41
CA ARG A 6 -2.38 2.03 25.03
C ARG A 6 -2.73 0.95 24.09
N GLN A 7 -2.61 1.18 22.78
CA GLN A 7 -2.91 0.15 21.85
C GLN A 7 -1.84 -0.88 21.86
N PRO A 8 -2.17 -2.13 21.75
CA PRO A 8 -1.16 -3.17 21.65
C PRO A 8 -0.34 -2.91 20.40
N ARG A 9 0.89 -3.24 20.45
CA ARG A 9 1.72 -3.13 19.29
C ARG A 9 1.45 -4.32 18.42
N ASP A 10 0.40 -4.24 17.68
CA ASP A 10 -0.04 -5.35 16.84
C ASP A 10 0.59 -5.19 15.47
N LYS A 11 1.65 -5.93 15.25
CA LYS A 11 2.37 -5.86 13.99
C LYS A 11 1.53 -6.33 12.83
N ASN A 12 0.62 -7.25 13.07
CA ASN A 12 -0.27 -7.71 12.02
C ASN A 12 -1.24 -6.62 11.62
N TYR A 13 -1.70 -5.84 12.60
CA TYR A 13 -2.55 -4.71 12.29
C TYR A 13 -1.77 -3.70 11.45
N ASN A 14 -0.49 -3.49 11.78
CA ASN A 14 0.34 -2.58 11.01
C ASN A 14 0.50 -3.07 9.58
N LEU A 15 0.62 -4.38 9.37
CA LEU A 15 0.69 -4.93 8.02
C LEU A 15 -0.61 -4.71 7.26
N ILE A 16 -1.74 -4.84 7.96
CA ILE A 16 -3.04 -4.59 7.34
C ILE A 16 -3.12 -3.13 6.91
N ALA A 17 -2.63 -2.22 7.74
CA ALA A 17 -2.66 -0.81 7.41
C ALA A 17 -1.82 -0.51 6.16
N VAL A 18 -0.63 -1.11 6.07
CA VAL A 18 0.22 -0.92 4.90
C VAL A 18 -0.46 -1.48 3.66
N LEU A 19 -1.06 -2.67 3.78
CA LEU A 19 -1.75 -3.28 2.66
C LEU A 19 -2.90 -2.38 2.19
N TYR A 20 -3.69 -1.87 3.14
CA TYR A 20 -4.80 -1.02 2.77
C TYR A 20 -4.34 0.26 2.10
N HIS A 21 -3.38 0.96 2.71
CA HIS A 21 -2.95 2.23 2.17
C HIS A 21 -2.22 2.08 0.83
N SER A 22 -1.44 1.02 0.68
CA SER A 22 -0.76 0.79 -0.59
C SER A 22 -1.76 0.48 -1.69
N SER A 23 -2.78 -0.32 -1.37
CA SER A 23 -3.80 -0.67 -2.34
C SER A 23 -4.65 0.53 -2.73
N ASP A 24 -5.00 1.35 -1.73
CA ASP A 24 -5.79 2.54 -1.97
C ASP A 24 -5.00 3.53 -2.84
N ASN A 25 -3.72 3.65 -2.58
CA ASN A 25 -2.89 4.56 -3.34
C ASN A 25 -2.75 4.12 -4.80
N VAL A 26 -2.78 2.81 -5.06
CA VAL A 26 -2.74 2.32 -6.43
C VAL A 26 -3.93 2.88 -7.22
N GLU A 27 -5.11 2.90 -6.61
CA GLU A 27 -6.29 3.41 -7.30
C GLU A 27 -6.16 4.91 -7.58
N SER A 28 -5.63 5.65 -6.62
CA SER A 28 -5.41 7.09 -6.83
C SER A 28 -4.40 7.33 -7.94
N LEU A 29 -3.35 6.52 -7.97
CA LEU A 29 -2.32 6.69 -8.98
C LEU A 29 -2.82 6.41 -10.38
N LYS A 30 -3.77 5.50 -10.53
CA LYS A 30 -4.35 5.26 -11.85
C LYS A 30 -5.02 6.51 -12.38
N THR A 31 -5.69 7.26 -11.50
CA THR A 31 -6.30 8.51 -11.89
C THR A 31 -5.25 9.54 -12.26
N TYR A 32 -4.18 9.63 -11.47
CA TYR A 32 -3.11 10.59 -11.75
C TYR A 32 -2.45 10.30 -13.09
N ILE A 33 -2.22 9.01 -13.38
CA ILE A 33 -1.62 8.62 -14.65
C ILE A 33 -2.53 9.03 -15.80
N ASN A 34 -3.82 8.78 -15.65
CA ASN A 34 -4.75 9.12 -16.69
C ASN A 34 -4.75 10.65 -16.96
N ASP A 35 -4.73 11.43 -15.88
CA ASP A 35 -4.70 12.88 -16.02
C ASP A 35 -3.43 13.32 -16.75
N ALA A 36 -2.30 12.74 -16.39
CA ALA A 36 -1.03 13.09 -17.01
C ALA A 36 -1.03 12.71 -18.48
N GLU A 37 -1.60 11.54 -18.79
CA GLU A 37 -1.68 11.10 -20.17
C GLU A 37 -2.52 12.05 -21.01
N GLN A 38 -3.60 12.53 -20.45
CA GLN A 38 -4.46 13.43 -21.20
C GLN A 38 -3.80 14.77 -21.47
N GLU A 39 -2.86 15.15 -20.64
CA GLU A 39 -2.13 16.39 -20.85
C GLU A 39 -0.86 16.15 -21.65
N GLY A 40 -0.57 14.92 -22.01
CA GLY A 40 0.62 14.62 -22.77
C GLY A 40 1.90 14.76 -21.98
N ASP A 41 1.82 14.65 -20.64
CA ASP A 41 2.98 14.83 -19.78
C ASP A 41 3.62 13.48 -19.49
N GLN A 42 4.48 13.06 -20.40
CA GLN A 42 5.09 11.74 -20.31
C GLN A 42 5.98 11.59 -19.08
N GLU A 43 6.62 12.64 -18.65
CA GLU A 43 7.47 12.58 -17.48
C GLU A 43 6.65 12.21 -16.25
N LEU A 44 5.48 12.82 -16.09
CA LEU A 44 4.62 12.48 -14.96
C LEU A 44 4.01 11.10 -15.11
N VAL A 45 3.66 10.69 -16.31
CA VAL A 45 3.16 9.34 -16.53
C VAL A 45 4.18 8.33 -16.04
N ASP A 46 5.45 8.52 -16.42
CA ASP A 46 6.50 7.59 -16.04
C ASP A 46 6.72 7.59 -14.53
N PHE A 47 6.70 8.76 -13.92
CA PHE A 47 6.92 8.85 -12.48
C PHE A 47 5.78 8.18 -11.71
N PHE A 48 4.53 8.52 -12.05
CA PHE A 48 3.40 7.94 -11.35
C PHE A 48 3.33 6.43 -11.57
N SER A 49 3.72 5.97 -12.75
CA SER A 49 3.72 4.54 -13.03
C SER A 49 4.72 3.80 -12.16
N ALA A 50 5.89 4.41 -11.95
CA ALA A 50 6.90 3.81 -11.08
C ALA A 50 6.41 3.74 -9.63
N VAL A 51 5.75 4.80 -9.17
CA VAL A 51 5.20 4.80 -7.82
C VAL A 51 4.11 3.73 -7.69
N LEU A 52 3.28 3.59 -8.72
CA LEU A 52 2.23 2.58 -8.71
C LEU A 52 2.83 1.19 -8.57
N GLU A 53 3.89 0.90 -9.34
CA GLU A 53 4.53 -0.40 -9.26
C GLU A 53 5.09 -0.66 -7.86
N ASN A 54 5.69 0.37 -7.26
CA ASN A 54 6.22 0.23 -5.91
C ASN A 54 5.10 -0.09 -4.91
N ASN A 55 3.95 0.55 -5.07
CA ASN A 55 2.83 0.31 -4.18
C ASN A 55 2.24 -1.09 -4.38
N LEU A 56 2.20 -1.56 -5.61
CA LEU A 56 1.73 -2.91 -5.87
C LEU A 56 2.65 -3.93 -5.22
N THR A 57 3.94 -3.73 -5.34
CA THR A 57 4.91 -4.63 -4.73
C THR A 57 4.76 -4.63 -3.22
N ALA A 58 4.63 -3.43 -2.63
CA ALA A 58 4.47 -3.34 -1.18
C ALA A 58 3.20 -4.03 -0.71
N ALA A 59 2.11 -3.85 -1.44
CA ALA A 59 0.85 -4.48 -1.06
C ALA A 59 0.97 -6.00 -1.13
N GLN A 60 1.62 -6.52 -2.17
CA GLN A 60 1.78 -7.95 -2.33
C GLN A 60 2.63 -8.53 -1.22
N ARG A 61 3.74 -7.85 -0.89
CA ARG A 61 4.62 -8.31 0.19
C ARG A 61 3.90 -8.28 1.53
N ALA A 62 3.15 -7.20 1.80
CA ALA A 62 2.42 -7.11 3.05
C ALA A 62 1.41 -8.22 3.18
N LYS A 63 0.72 -8.55 2.08
CA LYS A 63 -0.26 -9.60 2.10
C LYS A 63 0.37 -10.96 2.40
N GLU A 64 1.49 -11.25 1.75
CA GLU A 64 2.18 -12.51 1.95
C GLU A 64 2.67 -12.66 3.38
N MET A 65 3.23 -11.57 3.92
CA MET A 65 3.73 -11.60 5.28
C MET A 65 2.59 -11.75 6.27
N LEU A 66 1.47 -11.10 6.02
CA LEU A 66 0.34 -11.18 6.90
C LEU A 66 -0.21 -12.60 6.95
N VAL A 67 -0.36 -13.23 5.79
CA VAL A 67 -0.87 -14.59 5.74
C VAL A 67 0.04 -15.53 6.52
N SER A 68 1.35 -15.40 6.31
CA SER A 68 2.31 -16.25 6.98
C SER A 68 2.27 -16.07 8.49
N ARG A 69 2.20 -14.82 8.93
CA ARG A 69 2.22 -14.55 10.36
C ARG A 69 0.95 -14.98 11.05
N LEU A 70 -0.19 -14.83 10.39
CA LEU A 70 -1.44 -15.28 10.98
C LEU A 70 -1.49 -16.79 11.10
N GLN A 71 -0.95 -17.49 10.12
CA GLN A 71 -0.89 -18.94 10.20
C GLN A 71 -0.03 -19.38 11.36
N ASN A 72 1.09 -18.73 11.57
CA ASN A 72 1.98 -19.07 12.66
C ASN A 72 1.39 -18.77 14.02
N GLU A 73 0.57 -17.75 14.10
CA GLU A 73 -0.05 -17.42 15.38
C GLU A 73 -1.01 -18.45 15.85
N GLN A 74 -1.53 -19.25 14.95
CA GLN A 74 -2.49 -20.23 15.35
C GLN A 74 -1.85 -21.44 15.95
N GLU A 75 -0.57 -21.55 15.88
CA GLU A 75 0.12 -22.64 16.47
C GLU A 75 0.65 -22.26 17.82
#